data_b655d6837f9774eda8fd540a354e8d34
#
_entry.id   b655d6837f9774eda8fd540a354e8d34
#
_cell.length_a   1.000
_cell.length_b   1.000
_cell.length_c   1.000
_cell.angle_alpha   90.00
_cell.angle_beta   90.00
_cell.angle_gamma   90.00
#
_symmetry.space_group_name_H-M   'P 1'
#
loop_
_entity.id
_entity.type
_entity.pdbx_description
1 polymer ?
#
loop_
_entity_poly.entity_id
_entity_poly.type
_entity_poly.pdbx_seq_one_letter_code
_entity_poly.pdbx_strand_id
1 'polypeptide(L)'
;MEHPNVLVFVEFPDPTVPTTGFLKGFKYPDAEVVGFYHLDEGESAETVRDAHGSEFDSELEAIAERFEQEGVRAEYDLVFGQDRFAARRQIIERDAVDAVLLPGASNTLGKVLVATRNVGNAERKASLLDIVDQDELLAIDLVHVADPDDPEGESSGEGILKQTASTLVDVGFPELRIDRTVRTGSDVAFELSQAARGYDLMVLGETERDLGDRIFGPIGEYILDERDVPVLILR
;
A
#
# COMPACT_ATOMS: atom_id res chain seq x y z
N MET A 1 14.53 -8.66 -15.56
CA MET A 1 13.13 -8.43 -15.06
C MET A 1 13.04 -6.94 -14.84
N GLU A 2 12.00 -6.29 -15.32
CA GLU A 2 11.73 -4.90 -14.92
C GLU A 2 11.43 -4.90 -13.44
N HIS A 3 12.01 -3.94 -12.70
CA HIS A 3 11.68 -3.75 -11.29
C HIS A 3 10.27 -3.15 -11.20
N PRO A 4 9.45 -3.57 -10.23
CA PRO A 4 8.14 -2.97 -10.05
C PRO A 4 8.28 -1.49 -9.65
N ASN A 5 7.43 -0.65 -10.25
CA ASN A 5 7.35 0.76 -9.94
C ASN A 5 6.36 1.01 -8.81
N VAL A 6 6.83 1.55 -7.68
CA VAL A 6 6.03 1.84 -6.50
C VAL A 6 5.84 3.35 -6.35
N LEU A 7 4.60 3.81 -6.47
CA LEU A 7 4.25 5.18 -6.12
C LEU A 7 4.19 5.32 -4.59
N VAL A 8 5.01 6.19 -4.02
CA VAL A 8 4.97 6.57 -2.60
C VAL A 8 4.25 7.90 -2.48
N PHE A 9 3.05 7.90 -1.92
CA PHE A 9 2.22 9.09 -1.86
C PHE A 9 2.26 9.70 -0.46
N VAL A 10 2.80 10.93 -0.34
CA VAL A 10 2.92 11.67 0.91
C VAL A 10 2.12 12.97 0.85
N GLU A 11 1.54 13.39 1.97
CA GLU A 11 0.69 14.59 2.02
C GLU A 11 1.37 15.70 2.81
N PHE A 12 1.41 16.89 2.25
CA PHE A 12 1.89 18.11 2.89
C PHE A 12 0.77 18.88 3.60
N PRO A 13 1.07 19.66 4.68
CA PRO A 13 2.43 20.10 5.07
C PRO A 13 3.21 19.14 5.97
N ASP A 14 2.62 18.13 6.56
CA ASP A 14 3.24 17.24 7.55
C ASP A 14 3.35 15.80 6.99
N PRO A 15 4.28 15.52 6.05
CA PRO A 15 4.33 14.23 5.38
C PRO A 15 4.74 13.10 6.33
N THR A 16 3.96 12.03 6.36
CA THR A 16 4.40 10.78 6.97
C THR A 16 5.43 10.12 6.07
N VAL A 17 6.63 9.88 6.59
CA VAL A 17 7.76 9.38 5.83
C VAL A 17 8.12 7.97 6.27
N PRO A 18 8.30 7.01 5.34
CA PRO A 18 8.78 5.68 5.68
C PRO A 18 10.13 5.75 6.40
N THR A 19 10.29 4.97 7.47
CA THR A 19 11.57 4.90 8.17
C THR A 19 12.57 4.03 7.40
N THR A 20 13.86 4.27 7.59
CA THR A 20 14.94 3.42 7.05
C THR A 20 14.75 1.94 7.41
N GLY A 21 14.33 1.65 8.64
CA GLY A 21 14.08 0.27 9.08
C GLY A 21 12.93 -0.40 8.36
N PHE A 22 11.89 0.37 8.01
CA PHE A 22 10.78 -0.12 7.19
C PHE A 22 11.23 -0.35 5.73
N LEU A 23 11.99 0.59 5.16
CA LEU A 23 12.47 0.51 3.77
C LEU A 23 13.42 -0.68 3.53
N LYS A 24 14.21 -1.08 4.53
CA LYS A 24 15.07 -2.28 4.45
C LYS A 24 14.30 -3.58 4.19
N GLY A 25 13.02 -3.60 4.54
CA GLY A 25 12.16 -4.73 4.24
C GLY A 25 11.74 -4.85 2.77
N PHE A 26 12.14 -3.93 1.89
CA PHE A 26 11.85 -3.98 0.46
C PHE A 26 13.08 -4.34 -0.37
N LYS A 27 12.88 -5.20 -1.37
CA LYS A 27 13.89 -5.55 -2.38
C LYS A 27 13.61 -4.82 -3.69
N TYR A 28 14.49 -3.89 -4.04
CA TYR A 28 14.66 -3.39 -5.41
C TYR A 28 13.43 -2.81 -6.14
N PRO A 29 12.42 -2.22 -5.52
CA PRO A 29 11.45 -1.46 -6.29
C PRO A 29 12.10 -0.19 -6.84
N ASP A 30 11.65 0.27 -8.01
CA ASP A 30 11.81 1.66 -8.37
C ASP A 30 10.72 2.45 -7.62
N ALA A 31 11.03 3.59 -7.06
CA ALA A 31 10.11 4.40 -6.30
C ALA A 31 9.88 5.76 -6.96
N GLU A 32 8.62 6.15 -7.08
CA GLU A 32 8.22 7.51 -7.42
C GLU A 32 7.58 8.15 -6.18
N VAL A 33 8.27 9.10 -5.56
CA VAL A 33 7.78 9.81 -4.37
C VAL A 33 6.98 11.01 -4.82
N VAL A 34 5.68 11.00 -4.59
CA VAL A 34 4.81 12.12 -4.94
C VAL A 34 4.30 12.81 -3.68
N GLY A 35 4.69 14.07 -3.53
CA GLY A 35 4.14 14.99 -2.56
C GLY A 35 2.84 15.59 -3.08
N PHE A 36 1.81 15.53 -2.27
CA PHE A 36 0.53 16.17 -2.55
C PHE A 36 0.25 17.28 -1.55
N TYR A 37 -0.05 18.47 -2.05
CA TYR A 37 -0.54 19.57 -1.24
C TYR A 37 -2.01 19.86 -1.59
N HIS A 38 -2.86 19.82 -0.55
CA HIS A 38 -4.28 20.15 -0.70
C HIS A 38 -4.46 21.66 -0.82
N LEU A 39 -5.05 22.11 -1.93
CA LEU A 39 -5.38 23.52 -2.14
C LEU A 39 -6.76 23.83 -1.54
N ASP A 40 -6.81 24.81 -0.64
CA ASP A 40 -8.06 25.35 -0.13
C ASP A 40 -8.84 26.13 -1.20
N GLU A 41 -10.13 26.39 -0.93
CA GLU A 41 -10.98 27.16 -1.84
C GLU A 41 -10.44 28.57 -2.07
N GLY A 42 -10.09 28.88 -3.30
CA GLY A 42 -9.50 30.17 -3.68
C GLY A 42 -7.98 30.26 -3.59
N GLU A 43 -7.31 29.20 -3.14
CA GLU A 43 -5.86 29.08 -3.16
C GLU A 43 -5.37 28.66 -4.55
N SER A 44 -4.23 29.19 -4.99
CA SER A 44 -3.63 28.79 -6.28
C SER A 44 -2.32 28.03 -6.07
N ALA A 45 -2.10 27.02 -6.91
CA ALA A 45 -0.86 26.26 -6.90
C ALA A 45 0.39 27.15 -7.09
N GLU A 46 0.29 28.21 -7.88
CA GLU A 46 1.38 29.18 -8.09
C GLU A 46 1.74 29.88 -6.79
N THR A 47 0.73 30.38 -6.06
CA THR A 47 0.95 31.10 -4.79
C THR A 47 1.58 30.20 -3.73
N VAL A 48 1.11 28.95 -3.61
CA VAL A 48 1.66 27.99 -2.64
C VAL A 48 3.08 27.59 -3.04
N ARG A 49 3.31 27.34 -4.33
CA ARG A 49 4.64 27.00 -4.84
C ARG A 49 5.66 28.14 -4.61
N ASP A 50 5.25 29.39 -4.80
CA ASP A 50 6.12 30.54 -4.54
C ASP A 50 6.44 30.70 -3.05
N ALA A 51 5.48 30.36 -2.16
CA ALA A 51 5.65 30.49 -0.72
C ALA A 51 6.40 29.32 -0.07
N HIS A 52 6.14 28.09 -0.49
CA HIS A 52 6.56 26.87 0.20
C HIS A 52 7.25 25.84 -0.72
N GLY A 53 7.28 26.05 -2.06
CA GLY A 53 7.75 25.06 -3.00
C GLY A 53 9.18 24.59 -2.72
N SER A 54 10.10 25.51 -2.36
CA SER A 54 11.48 25.13 -2.03
C SER A 54 11.62 24.30 -0.75
N GLU A 55 10.73 24.47 0.21
CA GLU A 55 10.68 23.67 1.44
C GLU A 55 10.18 22.26 1.11
N PHE A 56 9.06 22.16 0.39
CA PHE A 56 8.48 20.89 -0.03
C PHE A 56 9.41 20.09 -0.95
N ASP A 57 10.07 20.74 -1.91
CA ASP A 57 11.05 20.10 -2.78
C ASP A 57 12.23 19.55 -1.97
N SER A 58 12.74 20.29 -0.97
CA SER A 58 13.82 19.83 -0.10
C SER A 58 13.41 18.63 0.77
N GLU A 59 12.16 18.60 1.24
CA GLU A 59 11.63 17.48 2.00
C GLU A 59 11.45 16.23 1.11
N LEU A 60 10.93 16.41 -0.12
CA LEU A 60 10.79 15.30 -1.08
C LEU A 60 12.15 14.75 -1.51
N GLU A 61 13.13 15.61 -1.76
CA GLU A 61 14.51 15.20 -2.04
C GLU A 61 15.08 14.36 -0.88
N ALA A 62 14.90 14.81 0.37
CA ALA A 62 15.33 14.06 1.55
C ALA A 62 14.61 12.72 1.72
N ILE A 63 13.34 12.61 1.30
CA ILE A 63 12.60 11.34 1.28
C ILE A 63 13.20 10.43 0.20
N ALA A 64 13.38 10.92 -1.03
CA ALA A 64 13.96 10.15 -2.12
C ALA A 64 15.37 9.65 -1.77
N GLU A 65 16.22 10.50 -1.19
CA GLU A 65 17.55 10.10 -0.72
C GLU A 65 17.53 8.94 0.30
N ARG A 66 16.50 8.85 1.16
CA ARG A 66 16.38 7.71 2.09
C ARG A 66 16.12 6.40 1.35
N PHE A 67 15.31 6.42 0.28
CA PHE A 67 15.12 5.26 -0.59
C PHE A 67 16.43 4.86 -1.27
N GLU A 68 17.17 5.84 -1.79
CA GLU A 68 18.46 5.60 -2.45
C GLU A 68 19.52 5.03 -1.49
N GLN A 69 19.52 5.46 -0.24
CA GLN A 69 20.43 4.92 0.81
C GLN A 69 20.18 3.43 1.07
N GLU A 70 18.97 2.95 0.86
CA GLU A 70 18.60 1.53 0.98
C GLU A 70 18.66 0.78 -0.38
N GLY A 71 19.22 1.42 -1.42
CA GLY A 71 19.44 0.80 -2.72
C GLY A 71 18.24 0.82 -3.66
N VAL A 72 17.19 1.58 -3.33
CA VAL A 72 16.00 1.79 -4.15
C VAL A 72 16.21 3.04 -5.00
N ARG A 73 16.08 2.94 -6.34
CA ARG A 73 16.09 4.13 -7.19
C ARG A 73 14.83 4.95 -6.94
N ALA A 74 14.96 6.22 -6.60
CA ALA A 74 13.85 7.09 -6.30
C ALA A 74 13.87 8.38 -7.14
N GLU A 75 12.71 8.73 -7.68
CA GLU A 75 12.43 10.04 -8.28
C GLU A 75 11.35 10.72 -7.45
N TYR A 76 11.20 12.05 -7.54
CA TYR A 76 10.15 12.75 -6.82
C TYR A 76 9.46 13.82 -7.66
N ASP A 77 8.19 14.10 -7.35
CA ASP A 77 7.37 15.13 -7.96
C ASP A 77 6.46 15.79 -6.90
N LEU A 78 6.05 17.03 -7.13
CA LEU A 78 5.15 17.79 -6.25
C LEU A 78 3.89 18.20 -6.99
N VAL A 79 2.76 17.73 -6.49
CA VAL A 79 1.44 17.93 -7.09
C VAL A 79 0.53 18.75 -6.15
N PHE A 80 -0.18 19.70 -6.71
CA PHE A 80 -1.15 20.54 -6.02
C PHE A 80 -2.56 20.23 -6.54
N GLY A 81 -3.54 20.14 -5.63
CA GLY A 81 -4.92 19.91 -6.03
C GLY A 81 -5.93 20.00 -4.90
N GLN A 82 -7.21 20.05 -5.23
CA GLN A 82 -8.31 20.06 -4.25
C GLN A 82 -8.83 18.65 -3.96
N ASP A 83 -8.43 17.64 -4.73
CA ASP A 83 -8.85 16.26 -4.59
C ASP A 83 -7.65 15.32 -4.70
N ARG A 84 -7.20 14.80 -3.56
CA ARG A 84 -6.08 13.85 -3.46
C ARG A 84 -6.31 12.55 -4.22
N PHE A 85 -7.57 12.09 -4.29
CA PHE A 85 -7.90 10.86 -5.00
C PHE A 85 -7.80 11.05 -6.51
N ALA A 86 -8.29 12.19 -7.02
CA ALA A 86 -8.17 12.53 -8.43
C ALA A 86 -6.70 12.71 -8.84
N ALA A 87 -5.91 13.40 -8.01
CA ALA A 87 -4.48 13.59 -8.24
C ALA A 87 -3.74 12.24 -8.29
N ARG A 88 -3.93 11.38 -7.29
CA ARG A 88 -3.33 10.04 -7.22
C ARG A 88 -3.70 9.19 -8.42
N ARG A 89 -4.98 9.18 -8.81
CA ARG A 89 -5.47 8.45 -10.01
C ARG A 89 -4.76 8.91 -11.27
N GLN A 90 -4.66 10.22 -11.47
CA GLN A 90 -4.00 10.80 -12.66
C GLN A 90 -2.53 10.38 -12.76
N ILE A 91 -1.81 10.35 -11.64
CA ILE A 91 -0.40 9.93 -11.60
C ILE A 91 -0.29 8.45 -11.96
N ILE A 92 -1.10 7.61 -11.33
CA ILE A 92 -1.12 6.17 -11.58
C ILE A 92 -1.44 5.81 -13.03
N GLU A 93 -2.33 6.57 -13.68
CA GLU A 93 -2.68 6.37 -15.09
C GLU A 93 -1.53 6.81 -16.02
N ARG A 94 -0.77 7.83 -15.62
CA ARG A 94 0.35 8.37 -16.40
C ARG A 94 1.57 7.45 -16.37
N ASP A 95 1.94 6.92 -15.21
CA ASP A 95 3.29 6.44 -14.93
C ASP A 95 3.40 4.92 -14.69
N ALA A 96 2.58 4.09 -15.33
CA ALA A 96 2.69 2.62 -15.29
C ALA A 96 3.04 2.05 -13.90
N VAL A 97 2.38 2.55 -12.87
CA VAL A 97 2.58 2.19 -11.46
C VAL A 97 2.07 0.78 -11.18
N ASP A 98 2.87 -0.07 -10.55
CA ASP A 98 2.50 -1.44 -10.17
C ASP A 98 1.89 -1.52 -8.77
N ALA A 99 2.28 -0.61 -7.88
CA ALA A 99 1.75 -0.53 -6.53
C ALA A 99 1.78 0.91 -6.00
N VAL A 100 0.90 1.20 -5.03
CA VAL A 100 0.90 2.48 -4.30
C VAL A 100 1.15 2.23 -2.84
N LEU A 101 2.18 2.84 -2.28
CA LEU A 101 2.46 2.85 -0.85
C LEU A 101 1.89 4.13 -0.23
N LEU A 102 0.97 3.95 0.73
CA LEU A 102 0.53 4.98 1.66
C LEU A 102 1.36 4.80 2.94
N PRO A 103 2.28 5.72 3.26
CA PRO A 103 3.14 5.58 4.42
C PRO A 103 2.36 5.68 5.73
N GLY A 104 2.83 4.95 6.75
CA GLY A 104 2.35 4.99 8.12
C GLY A 104 3.53 4.91 9.11
N ALA A 105 3.27 4.77 10.39
CA ALA A 105 4.27 4.89 11.45
C ALA A 105 5.11 3.62 11.71
N SER A 106 5.09 2.62 10.84
CA SER A 106 5.90 1.40 11.03
C SER A 106 7.40 1.67 10.92
N ASN A 107 8.16 1.06 11.83
CA ASN A 107 9.61 1.17 11.88
C ASN A 107 10.34 -0.04 11.28
N THR A 108 9.62 -1.13 11.02
CA THR A 108 10.13 -2.40 10.50
C THR A 108 9.15 -2.97 9.48
N LEU A 109 9.55 -4.00 8.75
CA LEU A 109 8.69 -4.74 7.84
C LEU A 109 8.82 -6.25 8.12
N GLY A 110 8.40 -6.66 9.32
CA GLY A 110 8.47 -8.07 9.75
C GLY A 110 7.15 -8.82 9.60
N LYS A 111 6.02 -8.16 9.86
CA LYS A 111 4.69 -8.77 9.81
C LYS A 111 3.80 -8.11 8.78
N VAL A 112 3.34 -8.87 7.80
CA VAL A 112 2.53 -8.39 6.69
C VAL A 112 1.13 -9.01 6.75
N LEU A 113 0.09 -8.18 6.73
CA LEU A 113 -1.30 -8.60 6.56
C LEU A 113 -1.72 -8.43 5.11
N VAL A 114 -2.16 -9.50 4.45
CA VAL A 114 -2.62 -9.48 3.04
C VAL A 114 -4.12 -9.71 2.98
N ALA A 115 -4.87 -8.69 2.62
CA ALA A 115 -6.31 -8.82 2.39
C ALA A 115 -6.60 -9.44 1.02
N THR A 116 -7.41 -10.49 1.01
CA THR A 116 -7.73 -11.25 -0.19
C THR A 116 -9.24 -11.42 -0.34
N ARG A 117 -9.81 -10.83 -1.39
CA ARG A 117 -11.25 -10.94 -1.69
C ARG A 117 -11.56 -12.11 -2.63
N ASN A 118 -10.67 -12.38 -3.58
CA ASN A 118 -10.81 -13.46 -4.57
C ASN A 118 -9.44 -13.99 -4.97
N VAL A 119 -9.41 -15.12 -5.67
CA VAL A 119 -8.17 -15.74 -6.18
C VAL A 119 -7.65 -15.10 -7.47
N GLY A 120 -8.42 -14.25 -8.11
CA GLY A 120 -7.97 -13.46 -9.25
C GLY A 120 -6.73 -12.65 -8.84
N ASN A 121 -5.71 -12.61 -9.68
CA ASN A 121 -4.44 -11.92 -9.40
C ASN A 121 -3.57 -12.52 -8.27
N ALA A 122 -3.82 -13.76 -7.80
CA ALA A 122 -2.98 -14.37 -6.77
C ALA A 122 -1.50 -14.44 -7.19
N GLU A 123 -1.22 -14.81 -8.45
CA GLU A 123 0.14 -14.84 -9.00
C GLU A 123 0.77 -13.45 -9.05
N ARG A 124 -0.01 -12.43 -9.43
CA ARG A 124 0.46 -11.05 -9.46
C ARG A 124 0.72 -10.50 -8.05
N LYS A 125 -0.16 -10.80 -7.10
CA LYS A 125 0.06 -10.46 -5.68
C LYS A 125 1.33 -11.13 -5.16
N ALA A 126 1.53 -12.39 -5.47
CA ALA A 126 2.72 -13.13 -5.08
C ALA A 126 3.99 -12.52 -5.70
N SER A 127 3.96 -12.16 -6.99
CA SER A 127 5.10 -11.51 -7.66
C SER A 127 5.40 -10.11 -7.08
N LEU A 128 4.36 -9.36 -6.70
CA LEU A 128 4.54 -8.04 -6.07
C LEU A 128 4.97 -8.16 -4.61
N LEU A 129 4.56 -9.22 -3.90
CA LEU A 129 5.09 -9.50 -2.56
C LEU A 129 6.56 -9.97 -2.58
N ASP A 130 7.09 -10.37 -3.74
CA ASP A 130 8.52 -10.65 -3.89
C ASP A 130 9.40 -9.38 -3.75
N ILE A 131 8.80 -8.18 -3.85
CA ILE A 131 9.48 -6.93 -3.47
C ILE A 131 9.76 -6.83 -1.97
N VAL A 132 9.06 -7.61 -1.14
CA VAL A 132 9.33 -7.69 0.30
C VAL A 132 10.50 -8.65 0.56
N ASP A 133 11.46 -8.20 1.36
CA ASP A 133 12.59 -9.06 1.71
C ASP A 133 12.15 -10.21 2.59
N GLN A 134 12.19 -11.42 2.03
CA GLN A 134 11.79 -12.64 2.74
C GLN A 134 12.68 -12.95 3.96
N ASP A 135 13.91 -12.44 4.00
CA ASP A 135 14.82 -12.65 5.12
C ASP A 135 14.43 -11.78 6.33
N GLU A 136 13.89 -10.59 6.08
CA GLU A 136 13.35 -9.69 7.11
C GLU A 136 11.92 -10.06 7.52
N LEU A 137 11.20 -10.82 6.69
CA LEU A 137 9.80 -11.17 6.90
C LEU A 137 9.64 -12.27 7.96
N LEU A 138 8.93 -11.98 9.04
CA LEU A 138 8.63 -12.92 10.12
C LEU A 138 7.34 -13.71 9.86
N ALA A 139 6.30 -13.05 9.36
CA ALA A 139 5.00 -13.65 9.10
C ALA A 139 4.24 -12.93 7.98
N ILE A 140 3.47 -13.71 7.23
CA ILE A 140 2.43 -13.23 6.31
C ILE A 140 1.11 -13.82 6.78
N ASP A 141 0.17 -12.94 7.15
CA ASP A 141 -1.17 -13.37 7.50
C ASP A 141 -2.14 -12.99 6.38
N LEU A 142 -2.81 -13.99 5.83
CA LEU A 142 -3.85 -13.81 4.82
C LEU A 142 -5.19 -13.62 5.50
N VAL A 143 -5.91 -12.56 5.15
CA VAL A 143 -7.24 -12.29 5.69
C VAL A 143 -8.27 -12.18 4.58
N HIS A 144 -9.43 -12.81 4.81
CA HIS A 144 -10.65 -12.65 4.02
C HIS A 144 -11.77 -12.17 4.94
N VAL A 145 -12.58 -11.23 4.47
CA VAL A 145 -13.79 -10.81 5.18
C VAL A 145 -15.00 -11.35 4.44
N ALA A 146 -15.69 -12.30 5.06
CA ALA A 146 -16.92 -12.89 4.56
C ALA A 146 -18.13 -12.03 4.93
N ASP A 147 -19.13 -11.97 4.05
CA ASP A 147 -20.40 -11.35 4.33
C ASP A 147 -21.18 -12.26 5.33
N PRO A 148 -21.68 -11.73 6.45
CA PRO A 148 -22.45 -12.51 7.43
C PRO A 148 -23.77 -13.04 6.85
N ASP A 149 -24.30 -12.43 5.80
CA ASP A 149 -25.56 -12.84 5.14
C ASP A 149 -25.32 -13.88 4.03
N ASP A 150 -24.06 -14.18 3.69
CA ASP A 150 -23.71 -15.24 2.75
C ASP A 150 -23.42 -16.57 3.47
N PRO A 151 -24.31 -17.58 3.37
CA PRO A 151 -24.15 -18.85 4.07
C PRO A 151 -22.93 -19.67 3.61
N GLU A 152 -22.38 -19.39 2.44
CA GLU A 152 -21.16 -20.02 1.91
C GLU A 152 -19.92 -19.13 2.07
N GLY A 153 -20.07 -17.92 2.58
CA GLY A 153 -19.03 -16.90 2.64
C GLY A 153 -17.77 -17.35 3.36
N GLU A 154 -17.91 -18.01 4.51
CA GLU A 154 -16.76 -18.51 5.28
C GLU A 154 -16.02 -19.63 4.53
N SER A 155 -16.74 -20.63 4.02
CA SER A 155 -16.12 -21.76 3.30
C SER A 155 -15.49 -21.31 1.97
N SER A 156 -16.09 -20.35 1.30
CA SER A 156 -15.52 -19.71 0.11
C SER A 156 -14.26 -18.94 0.47
N GLY A 157 -14.27 -18.18 1.57
CA GLY A 157 -13.13 -17.45 2.10
C GLY A 157 -11.95 -18.37 2.44
N GLU A 158 -12.19 -19.50 3.11
CA GLU A 158 -11.16 -20.50 3.38
C GLU A 158 -10.53 -21.05 2.09
N GLY A 159 -11.34 -21.33 1.08
CA GLY A 159 -10.88 -21.77 -0.25
C GLY A 159 -9.97 -20.72 -0.92
N ILE A 160 -10.39 -19.46 -0.90
CA ILE A 160 -9.61 -18.33 -1.43
C ILE A 160 -8.26 -18.22 -0.72
N LEU A 161 -8.26 -18.23 0.61
CA LEU A 161 -7.03 -18.09 1.40
C LEU A 161 -6.08 -19.29 1.19
N LYS A 162 -6.62 -20.51 1.10
CA LYS A 162 -5.83 -21.71 0.82
C LYS A 162 -5.13 -21.63 -0.54
N GLN A 163 -5.84 -21.19 -1.57
CA GLN A 163 -5.26 -21.05 -2.91
C GLN A 163 -4.22 -19.92 -2.93
N THR A 164 -4.47 -18.79 -2.30
CA THR A 164 -3.50 -17.68 -2.20
C THR A 164 -2.24 -18.13 -1.45
N ALA A 165 -2.38 -18.86 -0.34
CA ALA A 165 -1.24 -19.42 0.39
C ALA A 165 -0.41 -20.38 -0.47
N SER A 166 -1.07 -21.26 -1.25
CA SER A 166 -0.37 -22.15 -2.18
C SER A 166 0.44 -21.38 -3.20
N THR A 167 -0.13 -20.32 -3.79
CA THR A 167 0.59 -19.47 -4.76
C THR A 167 1.81 -18.79 -4.13
N LEU A 168 1.71 -18.32 -2.88
CA LEU A 168 2.86 -17.73 -2.17
C LEU A 168 3.96 -18.76 -1.93
N VAL A 169 3.61 -19.98 -1.57
CA VAL A 169 4.57 -21.08 -1.41
C VAL A 169 5.24 -21.42 -2.75
N ASP A 170 4.50 -21.43 -3.85
CA ASP A 170 5.02 -21.74 -5.19
C ASP A 170 6.05 -20.70 -5.67
N VAL A 171 5.94 -19.43 -5.21
CA VAL A 171 6.92 -18.37 -5.49
C VAL A 171 8.02 -18.27 -4.42
N GLY A 172 8.05 -19.17 -3.44
CA GLY A 172 9.18 -19.35 -2.52
C GLY A 172 8.97 -18.88 -1.08
N PHE A 173 7.77 -18.35 -0.71
CA PHE A 173 7.51 -18.00 0.68
C PHE A 173 7.40 -19.28 1.55
N PRO A 174 8.05 -19.31 2.73
CA PRO A 174 7.97 -20.45 3.62
C PRO A 174 6.55 -20.68 4.15
N GLU A 175 5.98 -21.86 3.93
CA GLU A 175 4.62 -22.22 4.38
C GLU A 175 4.41 -21.97 5.87
N LEU A 176 5.44 -22.23 6.69
CA LEU A 176 5.40 -22.04 8.16
C LEU A 176 5.27 -20.58 8.59
N ARG A 177 5.45 -19.61 7.67
CA ARG A 177 5.29 -18.19 7.93
C ARG A 177 3.97 -17.63 7.39
N ILE A 178 3.10 -18.50 6.85
CA ILE A 178 1.82 -18.07 6.24
C ILE A 178 0.67 -18.57 7.09
N ASP A 179 -0.02 -17.64 7.75
CA ASP A 179 -1.26 -17.90 8.44
C ASP A 179 -2.49 -17.45 7.64
N ARG A 180 -3.68 -17.95 7.99
CA ARG A 180 -4.92 -17.69 7.26
C ARG A 180 -6.06 -17.47 8.23
N THR A 181 -6.82 -16.39 8.04
CA THR A 181 -7.96 -16.05 8.90
C THR A 181 -9.13 -15.58 8.06
N VAL A 182 -10.29 -16.22 8.19
CA VAL A 182 -11.57 -15.68 7.73
C VAL A 182 -12.18 -14.89 8.89
N ARG A 183 -12.56 -13.66 8.61
CA ARG A 183 -13.37 -12.81 9.49
C ARG A 183 -14.76 -12.68 8.89
N THR A 184 -15.76 -12.45 9.73
CA THR A 184 -17.15 -12.25 9.27
C THR A 184 -17.60 -10.87 9.73
N GLY A 185 -18.08 -10.06 8.79
CA GLY A 185 -18.57 -8.71 9.09
C GLY A 185 -19.16 -8.00 7.89
N SER A 186 -20.16 -7.15 8.12
CA SER A 186 -20.80 -6.34 7.06
C SER A 186 -20.00 -5.09 6.69
N ASP A 187 -19.12 -4.63 7.58
CA ASP A 187 -18.20 -3.51 7.33
C ASP A 187 -16.77 -4.02 7.12
N VAL A 188 -16.42 -4.22 5.85
CA VAL A 188 -15.11 -4.75 5.45
C VAL A 188 -13.97 -3.84 5.89
N ALA A 189 -14.14 -2.50 5.80
CA ALA A 189 -13.09 -1.57 6.18
C ALA A 189 -12.81 -1.65 7.69
N PHE A 190 -13.85 -1.69 8.51
CA PHE A 190 -13.74 -1.88 9.95
C PHE A 190 -13.05 -3.21 10.30
N GLU A 191 -13.50 -4.33 9.71
CA GLU A 191 -12.92 -5.65 9.98
C GLU A 191 -11.43 -5.72 9.59
N LEU A 192 -11.06 -5.14 8.45
CA LEU A 192 -9.67 -5.07 8.02
C LEU A 192 -8.84 -4.16 8.93
N SER A 193 -9.37 -3.02 9.38
CA SER A 193 -8.67 -2.15 10.33
C SER A 193 -8.44 -2.84 11.68
N GLN A 194 -9.39 -3.65 12.15
CA GLN A 194 -9.20 -4.45 13.36
C GLN A 194 -8.15 -5.56 13.15
N ALA A 195 -8.13 -6.18 11.97
CA ALA A 195 -7.14 -7.19 11.62
C ALA A 195 -5.72 -6.60 11.52
N ALA A 196 -5.57 -5.37 11.03
CA ALA A 196 -4.28 -4.72 10.81
C ALA A 196 -3.49 -4.41 12.10
N ARG A 197 -4.10 -4.57 13.27
CA ARG A 197 -3.43 -4.30 14.56
C ARG A 197 -2.20 -5.18 14.78
N GLY A 198 -1.04 -4.54 14.96
CA GLY A 198 0.21 -5.23 15.26
C GLY A 198 0.92 -5.79 14.03
N TYR A 199 0.49 -5.37 12.85
CA TYR A 199 1.22 -5.59 11.60
C TYR A 199 2.01 -4.35 11.22
N ASP A 200 3.08 -4.57 10.47
CA ASP A 200 3.99 -3.53 10.00
C ASP A 200 3.58 -3.00 8.63
N LEU A 201 2.85 -3.80 7.86
CA LEU A 201 2.32 -3.45 6.55
C LEU A 201 0.99 -4.16 6.30
N MET A 202 0.05 -3.45 5.70
CA MET A 202 -1.15 -4.05 5.12
C MET A 202 -1.07 -4.01 3.61
N VAL A 203 -1.36 -5.15 2.97
CA VAL A 203 -1.39 -5.28 1.51
C VAL A 203 -2.83 -5.46 1.05
N LEU A 204 -3.26 -4.59 0.16
CA LEU A 204 -4.56 -4.63 -0.51
C LEU A 204 -4.33 -4.96 -1.99
N GLY A 205 -5.13 -5.86 -2.56
CA GLY A 205 -5.11 -6.08 -4.01
C GLY A 205 -6.18 -5.28 -4.71
N GLU A 206 -5.88 -4.76 -5.90
CA GLU A 206 -6.90 -4.19 -6.79
C GLU A 206 -7.89 -5.28 -7.22
N THR A 207 -9.17 -5.06 -6.97
CA THR A 207 -10.25 -5.93 -7.44
C THR A 207 -11.02 -5.23 -8.55
N GLU A 208 -10.73 -5.62 -9.81
CA GLU A 208 -11.43 -5.25 -11.05
C GLU A 208 -11.36 -3.79 -11.51
N ARG A 209 -11.20 -3.61 -12.84
CA ARG A 209 -10.99 -2.33 -13.54
C ARG A 209 -12.10 -1.28 -13.39
N ASP A 210 -13.28 -1.66 -12.89
CA ASP A 210 -14.41 -0.74 -12.71
C ASP A 210 -14.50 -0.10 -11.32
N LEU A 211 -13.54 -0.37 -10.44
CA LEU A 211 -13.54 0.07 -9.05
C LEU A 211 -12.48 1.14 -8.72
N GLY A 212 -11.95 1.82 -9.72
CA GLY A 212 -10.95 2.90 -9.52
C GLY A 212 -11.33 3.90 -8.43
N ASP A 213 -12.63 4.15 -8.23
CA ASP A 213 -13.14 5.00 -7.16
C ASP A 213 -13.18 4.34 -5.76
N ARG A 214 -13.07 3.00 -5.69
CA ARG A 214 -13.19 2.28 -4.42
C ARG A 214 -11.86 1.79 -3.85
N ILE A 215 -10.81 1.72 -4.65
CA ILE A 215 -9.53 1.10 -4.25
C ILE A 215 -8.58 2.08 -3.58
N PHE A 216 -8.53 3.31 -4.09
CA PHE A 216 -7.73 4.39 -3.52
C PHE A 216 -8.50 5.23 -2.49
N GLY A 217 -9.76 4.91 -2.28
CA GLY A 217 -10.63 5.65 -1.42
C GLY A 217 -10.75 5.04 -0.01
N PRO A 218 -11.93 4.56 0.38
CA PRO A 218 -12.28 4.51 1.80
C PRO A 218 -11.51 3.49 2.62
N ILE A 219 -11.10 2.34 2.06
CA ILE A 219 -10.53 1.25 2.89
C ILE A 219 -9.08 1.56 3.29
N GLY A 220 -8.21 1.89 2.33
CA GLY A 220 -6.80 2.16 2.62
C GLY A 220 -6.62 3.37 3.53
N GLU A 221 -7.34 4.44 3.24
CA GLU A 221 -7.34 5.66 4.05
C GLU A 221 -7.92 5.42 5.44
N TYR A 222 -9.06 4.72 5.52
CA TYR A 222 -9.65 4.37 6.81
C TYR A 222 -8.68 3.55 7.69
N ILE A 223 -7.94 2.62 7.09
CA ILE A 223 -6.95 1.82 7.83
C ILE A 223 -5.78 2.70 8.25
N LEU A 224 -5.28 3.56 7.39
CA LEU A 224 -4.20 4.50 7.70
C LEU A 224 -4.60 5.44 8.82
N ASP A 225 -5.75 6.10 8.71
CA ASP A 225 -6.25 7.06 9.70
C ASP A 225 -6.52 6.40 11.06
N GLU A 226 -7.06 5.16 11.07
CA GLU A 226 -7.45 4.46 12.29
C GLU A 226 -6.29 3.72 12.96
N ARG A 227 -5.25 3.34 12.23
CA ARG A 227 -4.21 2.41 12.72
C ARG A 227 -2.79 2.89 12.48
N ASP A 228 -2.58 3.87 11.65
CA ASP A 228 -1.26 4.37 11.26
C ASP A 228 -0.34 3.26 10.71
N VAL A 229 -0.93 2.20 10.17
CA VAL A 229 -0.23 1.09 9.51
C VAL A 229 -0.04 1.43 8.05
N PRO A 230 1.17 1.36 7.50
CA PRO A 230 1.40 1.55 6.08
C PRO A 230 0.52 0.63 5.24
N VAL A 231 0.00 1.14 4.12
CA VAL A 231 -0.85 0.36 3.21
C VAL A 231 -0.20 0.31 1.83
N LEU A 232 0.07 -0.91 1.35
CA LEU A 232 0.52 -1.17 -0.03
C LEU A 232 -0.66 -1.67 -0.86
N ILE A 233 -1.03 -0.91 -1.87
CA ILE A 233 -2.12 -1.24 -2.78
C ILE A 233 -1.53 -1.78 -4.08
N LEU A 234 -1.77 -3.05 -4.38
CA LEU A 234 -1.28 -3.74 -5.59
C LEU A 234 -2.27 -3.56 -6.74
N ARG A 235 -1.75 -3.24 -7.94
CA ARG A 235 -2.53 -3.03 -9.17
C ARG A 235 -2.53 -4.22 -10.09
#